data_f2cfa4e96fb02dcbc8c769374e880255
#
_entry.id   f2cfa4e96fb02dcbc8c769374e880255
#
_cell.length_a   1.000
_cell.length_b   1.000
_cell.length_c   1.000
_cell.angle_alpha   90.00
_cell.angle_beta   90.00
_cell.angle_gamma   90.00
#
_symmetry.space_group_name_H-M   'P 1'
#
loop_
_entity.id
_entity.type
_entity.pdbx_description
1 polymer ?
#
loop_
_entity_poly.entity_id
_entity_poly.type
_entity_poly.pdbx_seq_one_letter_code
_entity_poly.pdbx_strand_id
1 'polypeptide(L)'
;MANKATPHDANLVLKLYDLRREAEMRKARNWYMIEFWPQNADDVLKVANSFPSQENAWMRQVGGYWDMAASLVLHGALNEELFLQPGISGEMFFILAKVHPFLKEIRAKLNNPDVFANIEKVAAGSKLARKRLERVLKNVEQRRKAQAKPAKKR
;
A
#
# COMPACT_ATOMS: atom_id res chain seq x y z
N MET A 1 19.95 17.26 -10.64
CA MET A 1 18.70 17.71 -11.28
C MET A 1 17.71 16.57 -11.22
N ALA A 2 16.50 16.84 -10.76
CA ALA A 2 15.44 15.86 -10.89
C ALA A 2 15.23 15.52 -12.37
N ASN A 3 15.26 14.24 -12.70
CA ASN A 3 15.05 13.79 -14.07
C ASN A 3 13.60 14.09 -14.46
N LYS A 4 13.37 14.86 -15.51
CA LYS A 4 12.00 15.18 -15.94
C LYS A 4 11.28 13.91 -16.39
N ALA A 5 10.00 13.81 -16.03
CA ALA A 5 9.15 12.74 -16.54
C ALA A 5 9.07 12.80 -18.08
N THR A 6 9.03 11.64 -18.68
CA THR A 6 8.99 11.42 -20.13
C THR A 6 7.61 10.88 -20.56
N PRO A 7 7.30 10.89 -21.88
CA PRO A 7 6.12 10.19 -22.39
C PRO A 7 6.09 8.70 -22.06
N HIS A 8 7.27 8.07 -21.90
CA HIS A 8 7.37 6.67 -21.46
C HIS A 8 6.85 6.51 -20.02
N ASP A 9 7.25 7.39 -19.11
CA ASP A 9 6.75 7.40 -17.72
C ASP A 9 5.23 7.58 -17.70
N ALA A 10 4.69 8.49 -18.49
CA ALA A 10 3.25 8.71 -18.61
C ALA A 10 2.52 7.45 -19.09
N ASN A 11 3.06 6.74 -20.07
CA ASN A 11 2.50 5.48 -20.55
C ASN A 11 2.53 4.39 -19.48
N LEU A 12 3.59 4.28 -18.69
CA LEU A 12 3.65 3.34 -17.57
C LEU A 12 2.60 3.67 -16.52
N VAL A 13 2.41 4.93 -16.17
CA VAL A 13 1.36 5.38 -15.23
C VAL A 13 -0.02 5.00 -15.75
N LEU A 14 -0.32 5.24 -17.03
CA LEU A 14 -1.60 4.87 -17.63
C LEU A 14 -1.82 3.35 -17.63
N LYS A 15 -0.78 2.55 -17.89
CA LYS A 15 -0.86 1.09 -17.78
C LYS A 15 -1.11 0.63 -16.34
N LEU A 16 -0.43 1.20 -15.37
CA LEU A 16 -0.67 0.91 -13.96
C LEU A 16 -2.11 1.26 -13.56
N TYR A 17 -2.61 2.39 -14.03
CA TYR A 17 -4.00 2.79 -13.79
C TYR A 17 -4.99 1.81 -14.42
N ASP A 18 -4.74 1.37 -15.63
CA ASP A 18 -5.59 0.42 -16.35
C ASP A 18 -5.64 -0.95 -15.66
N LEU A 19 -4.49 -1.47 -15.21
CA LEU A 19 -4.41 -2.71 -14.43
C LEU A 19 -5.24 -2.67 -13.14
N ARG A 20 -5.35 -1.51 -12.47
CA ARG A 20 -6.19 -1.36 -11.26
C ARG A 20 -7.67 -1.48 -11.54
N ARG A 21 -8.10 -1.29 -12.78
CA ARG A 21 -9.51 -1.28 -13.18
C ARG A 21 -10.06 -2.67 -13.48
N GLU A 22 -9.20 -3.68 -13.53
CA GLU A 22 -9.62 -5.07 -13.68
C GLU A 22 -10.59 -5.47 -12.55
N ALA A 23 -11.60 -6.29 -12.87
CA ALA A 23 -12.74 -6.53 -11.99
C ALA A 23 -12.36 -7.13 -10.64
N GLU A 24 -11.48 -8.13 -10.59
CA GLU A 24 -11.03 -8.72 -9.33
C GLU A 24 -10.11 -7.77 -8.57
N MET A 25 -9.27 -7.03 -9.27
CA MET A 25 -8.43 -6.00 -8.64
C MET A 25 -9.29 -4.90 -7.98
N ARG A 26 -10.38 -4.48 -8.58
CA ARG A 26 -11.31 -3.53 -7.98
C ARG A 26 -11.94 -4.08 -6.69
N LYS A 27 -12.32 -5.35 -6.65
CA LYS A 27 -12.83 -6.01 -5.45
C LYS A 27 -11.75 -6.09 -4.36
N ALA A 28 -10.55 -6.51 -4.72
CA ALA A 28 -9.42 -6.59 -3.81
C ALA A 28 -9.08 -5.23 -3.18
N ARG A 29 -9.04 -4.18 -4.00
CA ARG A 29 -8.82 -2.80 -3.53
C ARG A 29 -9.93 -2.33 -2.62
N ASN A 30 -11.20 -2.57 -2.98
CA ASN A 30 -12.34 -2.21 -2.14
C ASN A 30 -12.25 -2.89 -0.77
N TRP A 31 -11.99 -4.18 -0.74
CA TRP A 31 -11.79 -4.91 0.50
C TRP A 31 -10.65 -4.31 1.34
N TYR A 32 -9.48 -4.10 0.73
CA TYR A 32 -8.31 -3.57 1.45
C TYR A 32 -8.57 -2.16 1.99
N MET A 33 -9.23 -1.31 1.22
CA MET A 33 -9.47 0.09 1.56
C MET A 33 -10.57 0.25 2.61
N ILE A 34 -11.65 -0.52 2.51
CA ILE A 34 -12.89 -0.31 3.27
C ILE A 34 -13.03 -1.30 4.43
N GLU A 35 -12.77 -2.58 4.19
CA GLU A 35 -13.08 -3.65 5.16
C GLU A 35 -11.89 -4.05 6.02
N PHE A 36 -10.68 -4.06 5.46
CA PHE A 36 -9.47 -4.50 6.14
C PHE A 36 -8.89 -3.40 7.02
N TRP A 37 -9.12 -3.48 8.34
CA TRP A 37 -8.63 -2.55 9.35
C TRP A 37 -7.90 -3.26 10.50
N PRO A 38 -6.68 -3.76 10.27
CA PRO A 38 -5.94 -4.49 11.29
C PRO A 38 -5.63 -3.59 12.49
N GLN A 39 -5.83 -4.12 13.70
CA GLN A 39 -5.53 -3.45 14.96
C GLN A 39 -4.14 -3.81 15.50
N ASN A 40 -3.59 -4.91 15.03
CA ASN A 40 -2.30 -5.46 15.45
C ASN A 40 -1.70 -6.34 14.33
N ALA A 41 -0.50 -6.87 14.57
CA ALA A 41 0.16 -7.76 13.61
C ALA A 41 -0.61 -9.07 13.38
N ASP A 42 -1.25 -9.62 14.41
CA ASP A 42 -1.97 -10.89 14.30
C ASP A 42 -3.16 -10.81 13.36
N ASP A 43 -3.85 -9.67 13.30
CA ASP A 43 -4.94 -9.45 12.34
C ASP A 43 -4.42 -9.53 10.88
N VAL A 44 -3.23 -9.02 10.62
CA VAL A 44 -2.59 -9.12 9.30
C VAL A 44 -2.16 -10.55 9.02
N LEU A 45 -1.53 -11.21 10.01
CA LEU A 45 -1.03 -12.57 9.89
C LEU A 45 -2.15 -13.58 9.70
N LYS A 46 -3.30 -13.36 10.33
CA LYS A 46 -4.49 -14.19 10.13
C LYS A 46 -4.89 -14.26 8.66
N VAL A 47 -4.89 -13.11 7.97
CA VAL A 47 -5.18 -13.07 6.52
C VAL A 47 -4.01 -13.64 5.73
N ALA A 48 -2.78 -13.26 6.05
CA ALA A 48 -1.59 -13.74 5.34
C ALA A 48 -1.45 -15.27 5.36
N ASN A 49 -1.85 -15.90 6.46
CA ASN A 49 -1.76 -17.35 6.65
C ASN A 49 -3.06 -18.11 6.25
N SER A 50 -4.09 -17.44 5.78
CA SER A 50 -5.38 -18.05 5.44
C SER A 50 -5.46 -18.58 3.99
N PHE A 51 -4.33 -18.91 3.38
CA PHE A 51 -4.33 -19.51 2.04
C PHE A 51 -5.16 -20.81 2.04
N PRO A 52 -6.07 -21.00 1.06
CA PRO A 52 -6.34 -20.23 -0.15
C PRO A 52 -7.58 -19.29 -0.07
N SER A 53 -7.81 -18.62 1.04
CA SER A 53 -8.97 -17.73 1.18
C SER A 53 -8.99 -16.58 0.16
N GLN A 54 -10.17 -16.02 -0.07
CA GLN A 54 -10.37 -14.86 -0.95
C GLN A 54 -9.62 -13.63 -0.42
N GLU A 55 -9.67 -13.39 0.88
CA GLU A 55 -8.99 -12.26 1.53
C GLU A 55 -7.47 -12.37 1.40
N ASN A 56 -6.92 -13.58 1.52
CA ASN A 56 -5.50 -13.82 1.26
C ASN A 56 -5.14 -13.50 -0.20
N ALA A 57 -5.96 -13.93 -1.16
CA ALA A 57 -5.75 -13.63 -2.57
C ALA A 57 -5.78 -12.12 -2.82
N TRP A 58 -6.74 -11.41 -2.25
CA TRP A 58 -6.86 -9.96 -2.37
C TRP A 58 -5.72 -9.20 -1.71
N MET A 59 -5.29 -9.63 -0.52
CA MET A 59 -4.12 -9.03 0.16
C MET A 59 -2.87 -9.12 -0.71
N ARG A 60 -2.59 -10.30 -1.26
CA ARG A 60 -1.44 -10.53 -2.14
C ARG A 60 -1.54 -9.72 -3.44
N GLN A 61 -2.74 -9.63 -4.00
CA GLN A 61 -2.97 -8.91 -5.25
C GLN A 61 -2.73 -7.40 -5.08
N VAL A 62 -3.28 -6.79 -4.05
CA VAL A 62 -3.09 -5.34 -3.78
C VAL A 62 -1.65 -5.05 -3.37
N GLY A 63 -1.10 -5.83 -2.44
CA GLY A 63 0.28 -5.66 -1.99
C GLY A 63 1.29 -5.86 -3.10
N GLY A 64 1.14 -6.94 -3.88
CA GLY A 64 2.02 -7.25 -5.02
C GLY A 64 1.95 -6.19 -6.12
N TYR A 65 0.77 -5.68 -6.42
CA TYR A 65 0.60 -4.60 -7.40
C TYR A 65 1.40 -3.35 -7.02
N TRP A 66 1.24 -2.87 -5.79
CA TRP A 66 1.93 -1.65 -5.36
C TRP A 66 3.42 -1.87 -5.12
N ASP A 67 3.82 -3.06 -4.68
CA ASP A 67 5.25 -3.39 -4.53
C ASP A 67 5.95 -3.46 -5.88
N MET A 68 5.30 -4.02 -6.91
CA MET A 68 5.77 -3.98 -8.29
C MET A 68 5.89 -2.53 -8.79
N ALA A 69 4.85 -1.70 -8.61
CA ALA A 69 4.89 -0.31 -9.04
C ALA A 69 6.02 0.47 -8.36
N ALA A 70 6.22 0.26 -7.05
CA ALA A 70 7.32 0.84 -6.30
C ALA A 70 8.68 0.37 -6.83
N SER A 71 8.81 -0.90 -7.20
CA SER A 71 10.05 -1.42 -7.77
C SER A 71 10.45 -0.73 -9.08
N LEU A 72 9.49 -0.39 -9.93
CA LEU A 72 9.76 0.37 -11.16
C LEU A 72 10.37 1.74 -10.87
N VAL A 73 9.91 2.40 -9.81
CA VAL A 73 10.49 3.67 -9.35
C VAL A 73 11.91 3.47 -8.83
N LEU A 74 12.12 2.48 -7.96
CA LEU A 74 13.43 2.22 -7.35
C LEU A 74 14.51 1.85 -8.38
N HIS A 75 14.11 1.23 -9.49
CA HIS A 75 15.03 0.84 -10.58
C HIS A 75 15.10 1.91 -11.70
N GLY A 76 14.52 3.09 -11.49
CA GLY A 76 14.60 4.19 -12.46
C GLY A 76 13.79 3.98 -13.74
N ALA A 77 12.93 2.96 -13.80
CA ALA A 77 12.05 2.70 -14.95
C ALA A 77 10.82 3.63 -14.96
N LEU A 78 10.48 4.21 -13.81
CA LEU A 78 9.38 5.15 -13.65
C LEU A 78 9.84 6.36 -12.85
N ASN A 79 9.56 7.56 -13.36
CA ASN A 79 9.92 8.82 -12.71
C ASN A 79 9.24 8.94 -11.33
N GLU A 80 10.06 9.15 -10.28
CA GLU A 80 9.59 9.21 -8.89
C GLU A 80 8.66 10.40 -8.65
N GLU A 81 9.00 11.58 -9.17
CA GLU A 81 8.20 12.80 -8.95
C GLU A 81 6.79 12.67 -9.55
N LEU A 82 6.71 12.10 -10.76
CA LEU A 82 5.44 11.78 -11.40
C LEU A 82 4.66 10.71 -10.59
N PHE A 83 5.33 9.63 -10.21
CA PHE A 83 4.70 8.56 -9.43
C PHE A 83 4.15 9.04 -8.09
N LEU A 84 4.86 9.96 -7.43
CA LEU A 84 4.44 10.53 -6.16
C LEU A 84 3.26 11.50 -6.25
N GLN A 85 2.68 11.76 -7.43
CA GLN A 85 1.46 12.54 -7.50
C GLN A 85 0.30 11.84 -6.73
N PRO A 86 -0.52 12.60 -5.97
CA PRO A 86 -1.57 12.02 -5.11
C PRO A 86 -2.55 11.11 -5.85
N GLY A 87 -2.93 11.48 -7.06
CA GLY A 87 -3.84 10.70 -7.91
C GLY A 87 -3.22 9.41 -8.47
N ILE A 88 -1.90 9.25 -8.39
CA ILE A 88 -1.19 8.07 -8.91
C ILE A 88 -0.87 7.10 -7.78
N SER A 89 -0.14 7.52 -6.75
CA SER A 89 0.35 6.64 -5.68
C SER A 89 -0.32 6.83 -4.32
N GLY A 90 -1.36 7.64 -4.22
CA GLY A 90 -2.02 7.90 -2.93
C GLY A 90 -2.51 6.63 -2.22
N GLU A 91 -3.05 5.67 -2.98
CA GLU A 91 -3.47 4.38 -2.44
C GLU A 91 -2.31 3.56 -1.88
N MET A 92 -1.12 3.59 -2.52
CA MET A 92 0.08 2.92 -2.01
C MET A 92 0.43 3.38 -0.58
N PHE A 93 0.43 4.68 -0.35
CA PHE A 93 0.67 5.23 0.99
C PHE A 93 -0.39 4.80 1.99
N PHE A 94 -1.63 4.72 1.56
CA PHE A 94 -2.73 4.33 2.44
C PHE A 94 -2.64 2.84 2.84
N ILE A 95 -2.37 1.94 1.89
CA ILE A 95 -2.22 0.51 2.21
C ILE A 95 -0.99 0.25 3.09
N LEU A 96 0.12 0.97 2.84
CA LEU A 96 1.29 0.90 3.70
C LEU A 96 0.94 1.36 5.13
N ALA A 97 0.28 2.51 5.26
CA ALA A 97 -0.04 3.08 6.56
C ALA A 97 -0.91 2.17 7.43
N LYS A 98 -1.75 1.32 6.83
CA LYS A 98 -2.57 0.35 7.56
C LYS A 98 -1.75 -0.74 8.28
N VAL A 99 -0.62 -1.12 7.71
CA VAL A 99 0.23 -2.21 8.23
C VAL A 99 1.56 -1.71 8.80
N HIS A 100 1.95 -0.49 8.49
CA HIS A 100 3.26 0.08 8.83
C HIS A 100 3.65 -0.07 10.31
N PRO A 101 2.77 0.18 11.29
CA PRO A 101 3.11 0.02 12.70
C PRO A 101 3.47 -1.42 13.08
N PHE A 102 3.04 -2.39 12.29
CA PHE A 102 3.17 -3.82 12.55
C PHE A 102 4.21 -4.51 11.67
N LEU A 103 4.79 -3.81 10.68
CA LEU A 103 5.65 -4.42 9.65
C LEU A 103 6.84 -5.17 10.23
N LYS A 104 7.49 -4.65 11.25
CA LYS A 104 8.64 -5.31 11.89
C LYS A 104 8.24 -6.68 12.45
N GLU A 105 7.11 -6.73 13.14
CA GLU A 105 6.60 -7.96 13.74
C GLU A 105 6.10 -8.94 12.67
N ILE A 106 5.38 -8.43 11.65
CA ILE A 106 4.89 -9.24 10.52
C ILE A 106 6.06 -9.91 9.79
N ARG A 107 7.10 -9.15 9.45
CA ARG A 107 8.32 -9.66 8.79
C ARG A 107 9.01 -10.74 9.62
N ALA A 108 9.12 -10.54 10.93
CA ALA A 108 9.72 -11.50 11.83
C ALA A 108 8.91 -12.81 11.90
N LYS A 109 7.59 -12.72 12.09
CA LYS A 109 6.71 -13.88 12.20
C LYS A 109 6.56 -14.66 10.89
N LEU A 110 6.61 -13.97 9.74
CA LEU A 110 6.59 -14.63 8.42
C LEU A 110 7.97 -15.09 7.96
N ASN A 111 9.04 -14.75 8.70
CA ASN A 111 10.43 -14.94 8.27
C ASN A 111 10.67 -14.40 6.85
N ASN A 112 10.09 -13.24 6.55
CA ASN A 112 10.16 -12.61 5.24
C ASN A 112 10.41 -11.10 5.38
N PRO A 113 11.65 -10.62 5.18
CA PRO A 113 12.00 -9.21 5.27
C PRO A 113 11.45 -8.38 4.11
N ASP A 114 11.02 -9.03 3.02
CA ASP A 114 10.63 -8.34 1.78
C ASP A 114 9.17 -7.89 1.77
N VAL A 115 8.39 -8.24 2.79
CA VAL A 115 6.99 -7.79 2.90
C VAL A 115 6.89 -6.27 2.84
N PHE A 116 6.26 -5.72 1.81
CA PHE A 116 6.14 -4.28 1.54
C PHE A 116 7.48 -3.51 1.46
N ALA A 117 8.58 -4.18 1.19
CA ALA A 117 9.92 -3.56 1.26
C ALA A 117 10.12 -2.46 0.21
N ASN A 118 9.69 -2.66 -1.04
CA ASN A 118 9.82 -1.64 -2.08
C ASN A 118 8.89 -0.44 -1.82
N ILE A 119 7.67 -0.71 -1.38
CA ILE A 119 6.71 0.33 -1.00
C ILE A 119 7.29 1.21 0.12
N GLU A 120 7.84 0.59 1.16
CA GLU A 120 8.45 1.31 2.29
C GLU A 120 9.66 2.14 1.85
N LYS A 121 10.55 1.58 1.01
CA LYS A 121 11.70 2.30 0.45
C LYS A 121 11.28 3.54 -0.34
N VAL A 122 10.29 3.44 -1.21
CA VAL A 122 9.77 4.60 -1.94
C VAL A 122 9.14 5.61 -1.00
N ALA A 123 8.32 5.16 -0.03
CA ALA A 123 7.64 6.04 0.93
C ALA A 123 8.62 6.76 1.87
N ALA A 124 9.81 6.23 2.10
CA ALA A 124 10.87 6.83 2.89
C ALA A 124 11.96 7.53 2.06
N GLY A 125 11.96 7.36 0.75
CA GLY A 125 13.07 7.70 -0.14
C GLY A 125 13.32 9.20 -0.31
N SER A 126 12.29 10.02 -0.33
CA SER A 126 12.40 11.48 -0.52
C SER A 126 11.73 12.26 0.61
N LYS A 127 12.10 13.55 0.73
CA LYS A 127 11.46 14.45 1.71
C LYS A 127 9.95 14.56 1.46
N LEU A 128 9.54 14.63 0.20
CA LEU A 128 8.13 14.69 -0.19
C LEU A 128 7.39 13.42 0.20
N ALA A 129 7.96 12.25 -0.09
CA ALA A 129 7.38 10.96 0.24
C ALA A 129 7.23 10.78 1.77
N ARG A 130 8.28 11.07 2.55
CA ARG A 130 8.21 11.00 4.02
C ARG A 130 7.12 11.89 4.61
N LYS A 131 7.04 13.16 4.17
CA LYS A 131 5.99 14.08 4.64
C LYS A 131 4.59 13.57 4.32
N ARG A 132 4.42 12.92 3.16
CA ARG A 132 3.14 12.30 2.78
C ARG A 132 2.83 11.11 3.67
N LEU A 133 3.81 10.22 3.87
CA LEU A 133 3.65 9.06 4.75
C LEU A 133 3.24 9.46 6.17
N GLU A 134 3.92 10.42 6.77
CA GLU A 134 3.57 10.94 8.10
C GLU A 134 2.10 11.40 8.19
N ARG A 135 1.65 12.16 7.20
CA ARG A 135 0.26 12.63 7.14
C ARG A 135 -0.73 11.46 7.01
N VAL A 136 -0.43 10.51 6.15
CA VAL A 136 -1.32 9.35 5.92
C VAL A 136 -1.34 8.43 7.14
N LEU A 137 -0.19 8.19 7.77
CA LEU A 137 -0.10 7.43 9.02
C LEU A 137 -0.99 8.03 10.11
N LYS A 138 -0.93 9.35 10.29
CA LYS A 138 -1.78 10.05 11.26
C LYS A 138 -3.27 9.86 10.97
N ASN A 139 -3.67 10.01 9.71
CA ASN A 139 -5.06 9.86 9.30
C ASN A 139 -5.56 8.41 9.46
N VAL A 140 -4.73 7.43 9.10
CA VAL A 140 -5.06 6.01 9.23
C VAL A 140 -5.17 5.62 10.71
N GLU A 141 -4.30 6.12 11.57
CA GLU A 141 -4.35 5.85 13.00
C GLU A 141 -5.63 6.39 13.64
N GLN A 142 -6.06 7.59 13.26
CA GLN A 142 -7.33 8.15 13.71
C GLN A 142 -8.52 7.28 13.29
N ARG A 143 -8.54 6.80 12.05
CA ARG A 143 -9.60 5.91 11.55
C ARG A 143 -9.54 4.53 12.22
N ARG A 144 -8.36 3.96 12.46
CA ARG A 144 -8.18 2.70 13.18
C ARG A 144 -8.79 2.77 14.58
N LYS A 145 -8.52 3.84 15.32
CA LYS A 145 -9.12 4.08 16.64
C LYS A 145 -10.64 4.20 16.59
N ALA A 146 -11.19 4.82 15.54
CA ALA A 146 -12.64 4.91 15.34
C ALA A 146 -13.26 3.53 15.07
N GLN A 147 -12.60 2.67 14.30
CA GLN A 147 -13.05 1.30 14.00
C GLN A 147 -13.01 0.39 15.23
N ALA A 148 -12.08 0.60 16.15
CA ALA A 148 -11.94 -0.20 17.38
C ALA A 148 -12.98 0.13 18.45
N LYS A 149 -13.67 1.28 18.36
CA LYS A 149 -14.74 1.63 19.32
C LYS A 149 -15.99 0.82 19.04
N PRO A 150 -16.59 0.14 20.04
CA PRO A 150 -17.87 -0.54 19.83
C PRO A 150 -18.93 0.48 19.41
N ALA A 151 -19.75 0.11 18.42
CA ALA A 151 -20.86 0.93 17.99
C ALA A 151 -21.74 1.25 19.22
N LYS A 152 -21.89 2.54 19.55
CA LYS A 152 -22.86 2.94 20.59
C LYS A 152 -24.22 2.39 20.15
N LYS A 153 -24.74 1.40 20.88
CA LYS A 153 -26.12 0.97 20.70
C LYS A 153 -27.02 2.21 20.87
N ARG A 154 -27.68 2.60 19.80
CA ARG A 154 -28.79 3.54 19.83
C ARG A 154 -30.03 2.80 20.29
#